data_b7734448562e7fc3ff91edd198cae987
#
_entry.id   b7734448562e7fc3ff91edd198cae987
#
_cell.length_a   1.000
_cell.length_b   1.000
_cell.length_c   1.000
_cell.angle_alpha   90.00
_cell.angle_beta   90.00
_cell.angle_gamma   90.00
#
_symmetry.space_group_name_H-M   'P 1'
#
loop_
_entity.id
_entity.type
_entity.pdbx_description
1 polymer ?
#
loop_
_entity_poly.entity_id
_entity_poly.type
_entity_poly.pdbx_seq_one_letter_code
_entity_poly.pdbx_strand_id
1 'polypeptide(L)'
;MTVRCRIAPSPTGPLHIGTARTALYNFLFARHEAGTFVLRLEDTDVARSTVAYERDILEGLHWLGLRWDEGPEVAGEPARGPYAPYRQMERLPLYREAVDRLVAEDRAYPCYCTREELDADRLAQEAAHEPPRYVGRCAHLSAEQRRALEAEGRRPAIRFRIPPGIVAFDDIIRGHVEIDADALGGDLVIVRSDGTPLYHFTVVVDDAEMAITHVIRGEDHLSNTPKHILLFQALGAEVPRFAHLPLILNPDRTKMSKRKSQTAIADYVAQGFVPEAMVNFLALLGWASGTDEEIFSLDELVERFDLSRVHSGGAVFDRERLEWLNGQWIRRLSAEDLAERLVPFLAEHLAVLGANGARLVRRPTVEEILPLVPLVQERLPVLGAIGDLVDFLFVDEPPVDPALLVPRRWDADTTLRGLEAARSTIEAQGRVSYEADELEGPLRALAAEHGWKPGDLFMAIRAAVTGRSVSPPLFDTLVALGRGRTLERLDAAIASLRERLPAA
;
A
#
# COMPACT_ATOMS: atom_id res chain seq x y z
N MET A 1 29.72 -6.04 -13.65
CA MET A 1 29.42 -5.23 -12.44
C MET A 1 28.27 -5.89 -11.70
N THR A 2 28.29 -5.90 -10.38
CA THR A 2 27.15 -6.36 -9.57
C THR A 2 26.02 -5.34 -9.72
N VAL A 3 24.78 -5.81 -9.93
CA VAL A 3 23.61 -4.94 -10.03
C VAL A 3 23.37 -4.20 -8.71
N ARG A 4 23.15 -2.89 -8.78
CA ARG A 4 22.80 -2.04 -7.65
C ARG A 4 21.59 -1.18 -8.03
N CYS A 5 20.47 -1.43 -7.37
CA CYS A 5 19.22 -0.69 -7.56
C CYS A 5 18.86 0.07 -6.29
N ARG A 6 18.03 1.10 -6.43
CA ARG A 6 17.60 1.87 -5.27
C ARG A 6 16.13 2.30 -5.35
N ILE A 7 15.52 2.37 -4.20
CA ILE A 7 14.32 3.19 -3.99
C ILE A 7 14.71 4.45 -3.23
N ALA A 8 14.22 5.60 -3.68
CA ALA A 8 14.61 6.90 -3.14
C ALA A 8 13.36 7.77 -2.86
N PRO A 9 12.55 7.41 -1.85
CA PRO A 9 11.32 8.13 -1.56
C PRO A 9 11.60 9.45 -0.83
N SER A 10 10.79 10.48 -1.17
CA SER A 10 10.74 11.72 -0.39
C SER A 10 9.68 11.60 0.71
N PRO A 11 10.02 11.84 2.00
CA PRO A 11 9.09 11.69 3.13
C PRO A 11 8.13 12.90 3.24
N THR A 12 7.49 13.26 2.12
CA THR A 12 6.52 14.37 2.00
C THR A 12 5.06 13.90 2.04
N GLY A 13 4.83 12.62 2.29
CA GLY A 13 3.55 11.97 2.40
C GLY A 13 3.70 10.48 2.73
N PRO A 14 2.60 9.77 3.04
CA PRO A 14 2.64 8.35 3.36
C PRO A 14 3.12 7.52 2.17
N LEU A 15 3.54 6.27 2.44
CA LEU A 15 3.95 5.31 1.41
C LEU A 15 2.80 5.04 0.44
N HIS A 16 2.97 5.52 -0.78
CA HIS A 16 1.98 5.40 -1.83
C HIS A 16 2.15 4.09 -2.61
N ILE A 17 1.05 3.50 -3.10
CA ILE A 17 1.05 2.30 -3.96
C ILE A 17 2.07 2.41 -5.10
N GLY A 18 2.18 3.57 -5.76
CA GLY A 18 3.15 3.79 -6.83
C GLY A 18 4.60 3.67 -6.37
N THR A 19 4.91 4.24 -5.20
CA THR A 19 6.25 4.13 -4.58
C THR A 19 6.51 2.70 -4.12
N ALA A 20 5.51 2.04 -3.52
CA ALA A 20 5.60 0.65 -3.09
C ALA A 20 5.86 -0.30 -4.27
N ARG A 21 5.13 -0.15 -5.41
CA ARG A 21 5.39 -0.92 -6.64
C ARG A 21 6.79 -0.66 -7.19
N THR A 22 7.22 0.60 -7.20
CA THR A 22 8.57 0.95 -7.66
C THR A 22 9.64 0.33 -6.77
N ALA A 23 9.45 0.34 -5.45
CA ALA A 23 10.33 -0.33 -4.50
C ALA A 23 10.38 -1.84 -4.74
N LEU A 24 9.21 -2.47 -4.92
CA LEU A 24 9.10 -3.91 -5.20
C LEU A 24 9.87 -4.27 -6.48
N TYR A 25 9.71 -3.53 -7.57
CA TYR A 25 10.40 -3.84 -8.84
C TYR A 25 11.92 -3.68 -8.73
N ASN A 26 12.39 -2.66 -8.00
CA ASN A 26 13.81 -2.52 -7.68
C ASN A 26 14.32 -3.69 -6.83
N PHE A 27 13.55 -4.09 -5.82
CA PHE A 27 13.86 -5.23 -4.95
C PHE A 27 13.92 -6.53 -5.75
N LEU A 28 12.87 -6.84 -6.52
CA LEU A 28 12.79 -8.08 -7.31
C LEU A 28 13.94 -8.17 -8.31
N PHE A 29 14.22 -7.08 -9.03
CA PHE A 29 15.32 -7.04 -10.00
C PHE A 29 16.68 -7.21 -9.30
N ALA A 30 16.92 -6.49 -8.20
CA ALA A 30 18.16 -6.63 -7.45
C ALA A 30 18.35 -8.07 -6.92
N ARG A 31 17.30 -8.68 -6.37
CA ARG A 31 17.37 -10.07 -5.87
C ARG A 31 17.55 -11.09 -6.98
N HIS A 32 16.85 -10.95 -8.10
CA HIS A 32 16.97 -11.81 -9.29
C HIS A 32 18.40 -11.81 -9.82
N GLU A 33 19.03 -10.65 -9.89
CA GLU A 33 20.42 -10.48 -10.37
C GLU A 33 21.48 -10.69 -9.28
N ALA A 34 21.14 -11.24 -8.12
CA ALA A 34 22.01 -11.38 -6.95
C ALA A 34 22.75 -10.07 -6.60
N GLY A 35 22.08 -8.94 -6.79
CA GLY A 35 22.57 -7.58 -6.60
C GLY A 35 22.23 -6.99 -5.25
N THR A 36 22.37 -5.66 -5.13
CA THR A 36 22.13 -4.87 -3.91
C THR A 36 20.91 -3.98 -4.08
N PHE A 37 20.01 -4.01 -3.12
CA PHE A 37 18.87 -3.10 -3.01
C PHE A 37 19.14 -2.02 -1.96
N VAL A 38 19.19 -0.76 -2.39
CA VAL A 38 19.51 0.42 -1.55
C VAL A 38 18.23 1.21 -1.26
N LEU A 39 18.06 1.65 -0.03
CA LEU A 39 17.06 2.64 0.36
C LEU A 39 17.74 3.96 0.71
N ARG A 40 17.34 5.06 0.04
CA ARG A 40 17.77 6.43 0.33
C ARG A 40 16.58 7.34 0.53
N LEU A 41 16.60 8.19 1.54
CA LEU A 41 15.56 9.17 1.81
C LEU A 41 15.91 10.52 1.18
N GLU A 42 15.02 11.05 0.32
CA GLU A 42 15.17 12.34 -0.35
C GLU A 42 14.37 13.41 0.41
N ASP A 43 14.97 13.92 1.49
CA ASP A 43 14.38 14.84 2.46
C ASP A 43 14.76 16.32 2.25
N THR A 44 15.24 16.68 1.06
CA THR A 44 15.66 18.05 0.71
C THR A 44 14.49 19.05 0.70
N ASP A 45 13.26 18.61 0.60
CA ASP A 45 12.08 19.44 0.82
C ASP A 45 11.73 19.48 2.31
N VAL A 46 12.53 20.20 3.08
CA VAL A 46 12.42 20.29 4.54
C VAL A 46 11.04 20.77 5.01
N ALA A 47 10.38 21.61 4.22
CA ALA A 47 9.06 22.16 4.58
C ALA A 47 7.95 21.10 4.57
N ARG A 48 8.06 20.05 3.74
CA ARG A 48 7.06 18.99 3.61
C ARG A 48 7.52 17.65 4.17
N SER A 49 8.81 17.46 4.40
CA SER A 49 9.36 16.22 4.97
C SER A 49 9.08 16.14 6.46
N THR A 50 8.59 15.00 6.93
CA THR A 50 8.32 14.77 8.34
C THR A 50 8.80 13.40 8.80
N VAL A 51 9.21 13.29 10.08
CA VAL A 51 9.60 12.01 10.71
C VAL A 51 8.45 10.99 10.67
N ALA A 52 7.19 11.45 10.75
CA ALA A 52 6.03 10.58 10.68
C ALA A 52 5.90 9.91 9.30
N TYR A 53 6.09 10.66 8.22
CA TYR A 53 6.06 10.09 6.87
C TYR A 53 7.28 9.21 6.57
N GLU A 54 8.46 9.59 7.12
CA GLU A 54 9.63 8.72 7.02
C GLU A 54 9.36 7.36 7.67
N ARG A 55 8.84 7.37 8.91
CA ARG A 55 8.47 6.15 9.61
C ARG A 55 7.45 5.31 8.83
N ASP A 56 6.38 5.93 8.34
CA ASP A 56 5.35 5.27 7.54
C ASP A 56 5.93 4.58 6.30
N ILE A 57 6.87 5.25 5.60
CA ILE A 57 7.56 4.67 4.44
C ILE A 57 8.40 3.46 4.84
N LEU A 58 9.22 3.58 5.89
CA LEU A 58 10.11 2.50 6.33
C LEU A 58 9.32 1.30 6.85
N GLU A 59 8.32 1.53 7.70
CA GLU A 59 7.45 0.48 8.25
C GLU A 59 6.61 -0.17 7.16
N GLY A 60 6.09 0.60 6.20
CA GLY A 60 5.32 0.07 5.09
C GLY A 60 6.14 -0.80 4.14
N LEU A 61 7.37 -0.41 3.81
CA LEU A 61 8.29 -1.25 3.02
C LEU A 61 8.66 -2.53 3.79
N HIS A 62 8.89 -2.40 5.09
CA HIS A 62 9.19 -3.53 5.97
C HIS A 62 8.00 -4.51 6.04
N TRP A 63 6.77 -4.00 6.18
CA TRP A 63 5.55 -4.79 6.17
C TRP A 63 5.37 -5.57 4.86
N LEU A 64 5.72 -4.96 3.70
CA LEU A 64 5.75 -5.63 2.40
C LEU A 64 6.87 -6.68 2.27
N GLY A 65 7.74 -6.85 3.26
CA GLY A 65 8.88 -7.77 3.20
C GLY A 65 10.06 -7.24 2.36
N LEU A 66 10.05 -5.99 1.95
CA LEU A 66 11.08 -5.37 1.11
C LEU A 66 12.27 -4.92 1.96
N ARG A 67 13.12 -5.86 2.35
CA ARG A 67 14.32 -5.60 3.15
C ARG A 67 15.45 -5.06 2.27
N TRP A 68 15.97 -3.88 2.63
CA TRP A 68 17.13 -3.30 1.95
C TRP A 68 18.45 -3.82 2.52
N ASP A 69 19.45 -3.89 1.66
CA ASP A 69 20.82 -4.29 2.05
C ASP A 69 21.58 -3.11 2.61
N GLU A 70 21.31 -1.92 2.07
CA GLU A 70 21.93 -0.67 2.45
C GLU A 70 20.85 0.40 2.60
N GLY A 71 20.88 1.14 3.70
CA GLY A 71 19.87 2.17 3.97
C GLY A 71 19.85 2.63 5.43
N PRO A 72 18.87 3.49 5.79
CA PRO A 72 18.72 4.01 7.13
C PRO A 72 18.27 2.94 8.12
N GLU A 73 18.35 3.27 9.41
CA GLU A 73 17.81 2.47 10.50
C GLU A 73 16.28 2.32 10.41
N VAL A 74 15.76 1.17 10.87
CA VAL A 74 14.33 0.88 10.94
C VAL A 74 14.01 -0.11 12.07
N ALA A 75 12.93 0.12 12.81
CA ALA A 75 12.39 -0.81 13.81
C ALA A 75 13.43 -1.44 14.75
N GLY A 76 14.42 -0.66 15.21
CA GLY A 76 15.51 -1.11 16.06
C GLY A 76 16.71 -1.75 15.34
N GLU A 77 16.65 -1.91 14.02
CA GLU A 77 17.79 -2.31 13.22
C GLU A 77 18.65 -1.08 12.85
N PRO A 78 19.99 -1.11 13.01
CA PRO A 78 20.86 0.01 12.68
C PRO A 78 20.93 0.26 11.17
N ALA A 79 21.35 1.46 10.78
CA ALA A 79 21.69 1.77 9.39
C ALA A 79 22.77 0.80 8.88
N ARG A 80 22.65 0.40 7.61
CA ARG A 80 23.53 -0.61 6.97
C ARG A 80 24.15 -0.07 5.70
N GLY A 81 25.33 -0.53 5.39
CA GLY A 81 26.04 -0.29 4.13
C GLY A 81 27.16 0.74 4.23
N PRO A 82 28.03 0.78 3.20
CA PRO A 82 29.28 1.57 3.20
C PRO A 82 29.08 3.05 2.84
N TYR A 83 27.89 3.45 2.33
CA TYR A 83 27.64 4.77 1.78
C TYR A 83 26.80 5.69 2.70
N ALA A 84 26.68 5.33 3.97
CA ALA A 84 26.00 6.17 4.96
C ALA A 84 26.60 7.59 5.00
N PRO A 85 25.77 8.60 5.35
CA PRO A 85 24.36 8.53 5.70
C PRO A 85 23.45 8.35 4.47
N TYR A 86 22.21 7.82 4.71
CA TYR A 86 21.22 7.55 3.65
C TYR A 86 20.06 8.55 3.63
N ARG A 87 20.21 9.69 4.32
CA ARG A 87 19.32 10.86 4.24
C ARG A 87 20.02 11.99 3.54
N GLN A 88 19.39 12.62 2.55
CA GLN A 88 20.04 13.64 1.73
C GLN A 88 20.47 14.87 2.53
N MET A 89 19.68 15.29 3.54
CA MET A 89 20.06 16.42 4.39
C MET A 89 21.32 16.18 5.24
N GLU A 90 21.70 14.94 5.46
CA GLU A 90 22.93 14.55 6.16
C GLU A 90 24.13 14.49 5.20
N ARG A 91 23.92 14.59 3.86
CA ARG A 91 24.93 14.47 2.80
C ARG A 91 25.35 15.82 2.22
N LEU A 92 24.94 16.93 2.78
CA LEU A 92 25.25 18.29 2.29
C LEU A 92 26.73 18.54 1.98
N PRO A 93 27.72 18.03 2.75
CA PRO A 93 29.13 18.17 2.41
C PRO A 93 29.50 17.58 1.06
N LEU A 94 28.97 16.41 0.68
CA LEU A 94 29.24 15.76 -0.61
C LEU A 94 28.69 16.60 -1.78
N TYR A 95 27.51 17.19 -1.61
CA TYR A 95 26.93 18.05 -2.62
C TYR A 95 27.74 19.33 -2.82
N ARG A 96 28.28 19.94 -1.75
CA ARG A 96 29.15 21.10 -1.84
C ARG A 96 30.42 20.79 -2.62
N GLU A 97 31.08 19.70 -2.29
CA GLU A 97 32.29 19.27 -3.00
C GLU A 97 32.02 19.05 -4.50
N ALA A 98 30.91 18.39 -4.85
CA ALA A 98 30.51 18.17 -6.23
C ALA A 98 30.20 19.50 -6.98
N VAL A 99 29.53 20.46 -6.31
CA VAL A 99 29.27 21.80 -6.87
C VAL A 99 30.56 22.56 -7.11
N ASP A 100 31.46 22.58 -6.11
CA ASP A 100 32.72 23.30 -6.19
C ASP A 100 33.57 22.78 -7.38
N ARG A 101 33.59 21.48 -7.60
CA ARG A 101 34.22 20.84 -8.75
C ARG A 101 33.59 21.28 -10.07
N LEU A 102 32.25 21.22 -10.19
CA LEU A 102 31.56 21.64 -11.41
C LEU A 102 31.80 23.12 -11.74
N VAL A 103 31.87 23.97 -10.72
CA VAL A 103 32.16 25.41 -10.92
C VAL A 103 33.63 25.64 -11.34
N ALA A 104 34.58 24.92 -10.72
CA ALA A 104 36.00 25.00 -11.07
C ALA A 104 36.29 24.54 -12.51
N GLU A 105 35.53 23.57 -13.01
CA GLU A 105 35.61 23.03 -14.38
C GLU A 105 34.75 23.82 -15.40
N ASP A 106 34.17 24.97 -15.00
CA ASP A 106 33.22 25.77 -15.80
C ASP A 106 32.02 24.99 -16.35
N ARG A 107 31.65 23.87 -15.67
CA ARG A 107 30.43 23.09 -15.94
C ARG A 107 29.20 23.68 -15.24
N ALA A 108 29.41 24.49 -14.21
CA ALA A 108 28.40 25.23 -13.50
C ALA A 108 28.88 26.68 -13.22
N TYR A 109 27.96 27.57 -12.93
CA TYR A 109 28.27 28.96 -12.66
C TYR A 109 27.26 29.62 -11.72
N PRO A 110 27.68 30.70 -10.98
CA PRO A 110 26.79 31.48 -10.16
C PRO A 110 25.84 32.34 -11.00
N CYS A 111 24.56 32.28 -10.69
CA CYS A 111 23.49 33.04 -11.34
C CYS A 111 22.84 33.99 -10.31
N TYR A 112 22.91 35.29 -10.58
CA TYR A 112 22.43 36.36 -9.72
C TYR A 112 21.08 36.95 -10.14
N CYS A 113 20.36 36.30 -11.09
CA CYS A 113 19.05 36.76 -11.54
C CYS A 113 18.05 36.81 -10.38
N THR A 114 17.33 37.95 -10.30
CA THR A 114 16.19 38.04 -9.36
C THR A 114 14.97 37.32 -9.94
N ARG A 115 13.96 37.11 -9.09
CA ARG A 115 12.71 36.53 -9.54
C ARG A 115 12.00 37.36 -10.58
N GLU A 116 12.03 38.70 -10.41
CA GLU A 116 11.42 39.68 -11.33
C GLU A 116 12.10 39.62 -12.71
N GLU A 117 13.41 39.49 -12.76
CA GLU A 117 14.17 39.37 -14.01
C GLU A 117 13.83 38.07 -14.76
N LEU A 118 13.70 36.96 -14.03
CA LEU A 118 13.30 35.66 -14.61
C LEU A 118 11.82 35.64 -15.06
N ASP A 119 10.94 36.29 -14.32
CA ASP A 119 9.52 36.41 -14.67
C ASP A 119 9.35 37.34 -15.90
N ALA A 120 10.14 38.41 -16.03
CA ALA A 120 10.12 39.26 -17.20
C ALA A 120 10.59 38.49 -18.47
N ASP A 121 11.66 37.69 -18.38
CA ASP A 121 12.10 36.86 -19.49
C ASP A 121 11.02 35.85 -19.92
N ARG A 122 10.36 35.20 -18.94
CA ARG A 122 9.28 34.28 -19.21
C ARG A 122 8.11 34.95 -19.92
N LEU A 123 7.66 36.11 -19.44
CA LEU A 123 6.58 36.85 -20.07
C LEU A 123 6.91 37.29 -21.49
N ALA A 124 8.16 37.70 -21.75
CA ALA A 124 8.62 38.06 -23.09
C ALA A 124 8.58 36.84 -24.05
N GLN A 125 9.02 35.67 -23.59
CA GLN A 125 8.97 34.44 -24.37
C GLN A 125 7.52 33.99 -24.63
N GLU A 126 6.64 34.03 -23.61
CA GLU A 126 5.21 33.75 -23.76
C GLU A 126 4.55 34.67 -24.80
N ALA A 127 4.88 35.98 -24.79
CA ALA A 127 4.40 36.95 -25.78
C ALA A 127 4.93 36.66 -27.21
N ALA A 128 6.11 36.09 -27.31
CA ALA A 128 6.72 35.67 -28.59
C ALA A 128 6.27 34.26 -29.02
N HIS A 129 5.40 33.58 -28.24
CA HIS A 129 5.01 32.18 -28.42
C HIS A 129 6.20 31.20 -28.43
N GLU A 130 7.26 31.53 -27.70
CA GLU A 130 8.41 30.67 -27.47
C GLU A 130 8.26 29.88 -26.18
N PRO A 131 8.76 28.62 -26.13
CA PRO A 131 8.73 27.84 -24.88
C PRO A 131 9.61 28.53 -23.81
N PRO A 132 9.14 28.62 -22.56
CA PRO A 132 9.87 29.22 -21.46
C PRO A 132 11.22 28.54 -21.23
N ARG A 133 12.32 29.28 -21.28
CA ARG A 133 13.67 28.80 -20.99
C ARG A 133 14.51 29.85 -20.31
N TYR A 134 15.52 29.44 -19.57
CA TYR A 134 16.52 30.38 -19.07
C TYR A 134 17.40 30.87 -20.21
N VAL A 135 17.52 32.20 -20.36
CA VAL A 135 18.23 32.86 -21.50
C VAL A 135 19.73 33.00 -21.31
N GLY A 136 20.31 32.52 -20.21
CA GLY A 136 21.76 32.53 -20.01
C GLY A 136 22.33 33.88 -19.51
N ARG A 137 21.53 34.79 -18.93
CA ARG A 137 21.95 36.14 -18.50
C ARG A 137 23.27 36.15 -17.71
N CYS A 138 23.46 35.18 -16.80
CA CYS A 138 24.65 35.12 -15.95
C CYS A 138 25.74 34.18 -16.47
N ALA A 139 25.50 33.50 -17.61
CA ALA A 139 26.38 32.44 -18.09
C ALA A 139 27.82 32.93 -18.41
N HIS A 140 27.97 34.20 -18.77
CA HIS A 140 29.24 34.77 -19.23
C HIS A 140 29.67 36.01 -18.44
N LEU A 141 29.20 36.14 -17.18
CA LEU A 141 29.62 37.26 -16.33
C LEU A 141 31.10 37.17 -15.99
N SER A 142 31.80 38.29 -16.14
CA SER A 142 33.18 38.41 -15.69
C SER A 142 33.29 38.38 -14.14
N ALA A 143 34.48 38.13 -13.62
CA ALA A 143 34.73 38.16 -12.19
C ALA A 143 34.41 39.53 -11.56
N GLU A 144 34.60 40.61 -12.33
CA GLU A 144 34.27 41.97 -11.88
C GLU A 144 32.77 42.19 -11.82
N GLN A 145 32.01 41.75 -12.83
CA GLN A 145 30.56 41.84 -12.85
C GLN A 145 29.93 41.01 -11.71
N ARG A 146 30.46 39.82 -11.45
CA ARG A 146 30.01 38.97 -10.31
C ARG A 146 30.21 39.70 -8.99
N ARG A 147 31.41 40.28 -8.76
CA ARG A 147 31.69 41.06 -7.54
C ARG A 147 30.80 42.28 -7.39
N ALA A 148 30.46 42.98 -8.48
CA ALA A 148 29.53 44.09 -8.46
C ALA A 148 28.11 43.64 -7.97
N LEU A 149 27.58 42.54 -8.50
CA LEU A 149 26.30 42.00 -8.09
C LEU A 149 26.31 41.52 -6.63
N GLU A 150 27.40 40.91 -6.17
CA GLU A 150 27.59 40.54 -4.78
C GLU A 150 27.62 41.76 -3.83
N ALA A 151 28.28 42.85 -4.27
CA ALA A 151 28.29 44.12 -3.54
C ALA A 151 26.91 44.78 -3.44
N GLU A 152 26.01 44.51 -4.39
CA GLU A 152 24.57 44.85 -4.32
C GLU A 152 23.79 43.98 -3.34
N GLY A 153 24.43 42.99 -2.73
CA GLY A 153 23.78 42.06 -1.77
C GLY A 153 23.07 40.87 -2.44
N ARG A 154 23.27 40.64 -3.73
CA ARG A 154 22.69 39.51 -4.45
C ARG A 154 23.42 38.22 -4.07
N ARG A 155 22.65 37.20 -3.68
CA ARG A 155 23.15 35.84 -3.40
C ARG A 155 22.93 34.96 -4.62
N PRO A 156 23.97 34.30 -5.16
CA PRO A 156 23.82 33.51 -6.35
C PRO A 156 23.13 32.16 -6.07
N ALA A 157 22.28 31.76 -6.99
CA ALA A 157 21.99 30.35 -7.22
C ALA A 157 23.10 29.74 -8.09
N ILE A 158 23.29 28.43 -8.06
CA ILE A 158 24.25 27.76 -8.98
C ILE A 158 23.46 27.09 -10.10
N ARG A 159 23.86 27.36 -11.33
CA ARG A 159 23.31 26.71 -12.51
C ARG A 159 24.32 25.79 -13.16
N PHE A 160 23.86 24.62 -13.55
CA PHE A 160 24.58 23.68 -14.41
C PHE A 160 24.40 24.09 -15.86
N ARG A 161 25.49 24.14 -16.62
CA ARG A 161 25.48 24.44 -18.07
C ARG A 161 24.95 23.25 -18.84
N ILE A 162 23.84 23.40 -19.52
CA ILE A 162 23.33 22.38 -20.45
C ILE A 162 24.08 22.49 -21.76
N PRO A 163 24.92 21.50 -22.16
CA PRO A 163 25.57 21.52 -23.44
C PRO A 163 24.54 21.35 -24.57
N PRO A 164 24.74 21.98 -25.73
CA PRO A 164 23.87 21.81 -26.89
C PRO A 164 24.03 20.40 -27.48
N GLY A 165 22.96 19.92 -28.14
CA GLY A 165 22.95 18.63 -28.83
C GLY A 165 21.86 17.71 -28.42
N ILE A 166 21.86 16.50 -28.98
CA ILE A 166 20.88 15.47 -28.70
C ILE A 166 21.38 14.58 -27.56
N VAL A 167 20.53 14.40 -26.55
CA VAL A 167 20.76 13.43 -25.48
C VAL A 167 19.93 12.18 -25.79
N ALA A 168 20.64 11.09 -26.15
CA ALA A 168 20.02 9.81 -26.49
C ALA A 168 20.35 8.76 -25.42
N PHE A 169 19.38 7.90 -25.11
CA PHE A 169 19.57 6.75 -24.22
C PHE A 169 18.55 5.64 -24.53
N ASP A 170 18.93 4.42 -24.18
CA ASP A 170 18.04 3.26 -24.29
C ASP A 170 17.41 2.96 -22.94
N ASP A 171 16.11 3.14 -22.83
CA ASP A 171 15.32 2.76 -21.66
C ASP A 171 14.88 1.29 -21.78
N ILE A 172 15.06 0.52 -20.71
CA ILE A 172 14.78 -0.94 -20.74
C ILE A 172 13.30 -1.23 -21.05
N ILE A 173 12.38 -0.33 -20.69
CA ILE A 173 10.92 -0.52 -20.86
C ILE A 173 10.39 0.31 -22.04
N ARG A 174 10.91 1.53 -22.23
CA ARG A 174 10.43 2.50 -23.23
C ARG A 174 11.14 2.41 -24.56
N GLY A 175 12.27 1.70 -24.62
CA GLY A 175 13.12 1.64 -25.80
C GLY A 175 13.95 2.90 -26.00
N HIS A 176 14.30 3.20 -27.24
CA HIS A 176 15.16 4.33 -27.58
C HIS A 176 14.47 5.67 -27.38
N VAL A 177 15.13 6.59 -26.67
CA VAL A 177 14.63 7.94 -26.37
C VAL A 177 15.69 8.97 -26.78
N GLU A 178 15.30 9.96 -27.58
CA GLU A 178 16.12 11.08 -27.98
C GLU A 178 15.43 12.39 -27.58
N ILE A 179 16.18 13.29 -26.95
CA ILE A 179 15.67 14.60 -26.56
C ILE A 179 16.74 15.68 -26.92
N ASP A 180 16.31 16.71 -27.61
CA ASP A 180 17.15 17.86 -27.86
C ASP A 180 17.40 18.63 -26.55
N ALA A 181 18.65 18.95 -26.26
CA ALA A 181 19.04 19.71 -25.07
C ALA A 181 18.36 21.07 -24.99
N ASP A 182 18.06 21.70 -26.14
CA ASP A 182 17.32 22.95 -26.19
C ASP A 182 15.90 22.84 -25.59
N ALA A 183 15.30 21.67 -25.64
CA ALA A 183 13.98 21.39 -25.02
C ALA A 183 14.06 21.25 -23.50
N LEU A 184 15.23 21.19 -22.87
CA LEU A 184 15.38 21.00 -21.42
C LEU A 184 15.14 22.28 -20.59
N GLY A 185 14.85 23.42 -21.23
CA GLY A 185 14.51 24.67 -20.55
C GLY A 185 15.71 25.53 -20.17
N GLY A 186 16.88 25.32 -20.81
CA GLY A 186 18.12 26.03 -20.55
C GLY A 186 18.85 25.56 -19.29
N ASP A 187 19.86 26.33 -18.87
CA ASP A 187 20.75 25.94 -17.77
C ASP A 187 20.01 25.71 -16.47
N LEU A 188 20.25 24.52 -15.89
CA LEU A 188 19.50 23.97 -14.76
C LEU A 188 19.99 24.54 -13.42
N VAL A 189 19.11 25.09 -12.60
CA VAL A 189 19.46 25.41 -11.20
C VAL A 189 19.72 24.11 -10.45
N ILE A 190 20.91 23.96 -9.87
CA ILE A 190 21.33 22.80 -9.07
C ILE A 190 21.43 23.12 -7.59
N VAL A 191 21.69 24.41 -7.22
CA VAL A 191 21.68 24.92 -5.85
C VAL A 191 20.92 26.22 -5.80
N ARG A 192 20.03 26.41 -4.86
CA ARG A 192 19.32 27.67 -4.62
C ARG A 192 20.24 28.73 -4.01
N SER A 193 19.82 29.99 -4.05
CA SER A 193 20.54 31.13 -3.44
C SER A 193 20.66 31.05 -1.90
N ASP A 194 19.85 30.23 -1.24
CA ASP A 194 19.96 29.92 0.20
C ASP A 194 20.95 28.79 0.50
N GLY A 195 21.58 28.19 -0.53
CA GLY A 195 22.51 27.08 -0.42
C GLY A 195 21.87 25.70 -0.45
N THR A 196 20.54 25.58 -0.59
CA THR A 196 19.83 24.30 -0.66
C THR A 196 20.05 23.64 -2.01
N PRO A 197 20.61 22.40 -2.07
CA PRO A 197 20.73 21.66 -3.32
C PRO A 197 19.38 21.17 -3.81
N LEU A 198 19.20 21.06 -5.12
CA LEU A 198 17.94 20.65 -5.74
C LEU A 198 17.97 19.20 -6.22
N TYR A 199 16.78 18.60 -6.29
CA TYR A 199 16.51 17.21 -6.61
C TYR A 199 17.35 16.66 -7.78
N HIS A 200 17.35 17.31 -8.94
CA HIS A 200 18.09 16.83 -10.12
C HIS A 200 19.57 16.62 -9.85
N PHE A 201 20.15 17.44 -9.01
CA PHE A 201 21.56 17.36 -8.66
C PHE A 201 21.83 16.34 -7.56
N THR A 202 21.07 16.40 -6.47
CA THR A 202 21.29 15.50 -5.34
C THR A 202 21.11 14.04 -5.71
N VAL A 203 20.06 13.71 -6.52
CA VAL A 203 19.82 12.34 -6.95
C VAL A 203 20.97 11.79 -7.78
N VAL A 204 21.58 12.62 -8.65
CA VAL A 204 22.70 12.18 -9.49
C VAL A 204 23.99 12.00 -8.69
N VAL A 205 24.30 12.93 -7.79
CA VAL A 205 25.47 12.81 -6.90
C VAL A 205 25.36 11.54 -6.06
N ASP A 206 24.19 11.31 -5.47
CA ASP A 206 23.99 10.13 -4.63
C ASP A 206 24.02 8.82 -5.42
N ASP A 207 23.39 8.78 -6.60
CA ASP A 207 23.41 7.60 -7.45
C ASP A 207 24.84 7.27 -7.93
N ALA A 208 25.64 8.30 -8.20
CA ALA A 208 27.06 8.14 -8.55
C ALA A 208 27.89 7.64 -7.36
N GLU A 209 27.78 8.29 -6.19
CA GLU A 209 28.53 7.93 -4.98
C GLU A 209 28.16 6.52 -4.46
N MET A 210 26.88 6.13 -4.54
CA MET A 210 26.38 4.83 -4.14
C MET A 210 26.58 3.76 -5.23
N ALA A 211 27.25 4.10 -6.34
CA ALA A 211 27.53 3.22 -7.48
C ALA A 211 26.26 2.52 -8.01
N ILE A 212 25.15 3.24 -8.14
CA ILE A 212 23.90 2.74 -8.67
C ILE A 212 24.05 2.42 -10.16
N THR A 213 23.75 1.18 -10.53
CA THR A 213 23.88 0.69 -11.91
C THR A 213 22.59 0.75 -12.70
N HIS A 214 21.43 0.71 -12.00
CA HIS A 214 20.10 0.72 -12.60
C HIS A 214 19.19 1.67 -11.85
N VAL A 215 18.56 2.59 -12.59
CA VAL A 215 17.57 3.55 -12.09
C VAL A 215 16.20 3.14 -12.57
N ILE A 216 15.49 2.36 -11.74
CA ILE A 216 14.11 1.93 -11.99
C ILE A 216 13.18 2.88 -11.23
N ARG A 217 12.29 3.61 -11.95
CA ARG A 217 11.42 4.64 -11.37
C ARG A 217 10.16 4.88 -12.20
N GLY A 218 9.23 5.70 -11.73
CA GLY A 218 8.03 6.05 -12.50
C GLY A 218 8.33 6.84 -13.77
N GLU A 219 7.51 6.68 -14.79
CA GLU A 219 7.65 7.37 -16.10
C GLU A 219 7.44 8.89 -16.04
N ASP A 220 6.86 9.40 -14.95
CA ASP A 220 6.77 10.82 -14.69
C ASP A 220 8.15 11.48 -14.51
N HIS A 221 9.21 10.69 -14.35
CA HIS A 221 10.61 11.13 -14.35
C HIS A 221 11.32 10.96 -15.70
N LEU A 222 10.67 10.48 -16.75
CA LEU A 222 11.30 10.23 -18.06
C LEU A 222 11.93 11.52 -18.63
N SER A 223 11.23 12.65 -18.56
CA SER A 223 11.72 13.96 -19.00
C SER A 223 12.89 14.52 -18.15
N ASN A 224 13.14 13.95 -16.97
CA ASN A 224 14.27 14.33 -16.12
C ASN A 224 15.55 13.59 -16.52
N THR A 225 15.44 12.43 -17.16
CA THR A 225 16.57 11.54 -17.46
C THR A 225 17.66 12.20 -18.30
N PRO A 226 17.37 12.98 -19.34
CA PRO A 226 18.41 13.68 -20.09
C PRO A 226 19.23 14.64 -19.22
N LYS A 227 18.58 15.37 -18.31
CA LYS A 227 19.28 16.28 -17.36
C LYS A 227 20.21 15.50 -16.43
N HIS A 228 19.76 14.32 -15.97
CA HIS A 228 20.55 13.44 -15.11
C HIS A 228 21.75 12.85 -15.86
N ILE A 229 21.57 12.40 -17.11
CA ILE A 229 22.67 11.91 -17.97
C ILE A 229 23.75 12.97 -18.12
N LEU A 230 23.36 14.21 -18.45
CA LEU A 230 24.31 15.32 -18.60
C LEU A 230 25.05 15.62 -17.29
N LEU A 231 24.36 15.51 -16.13
CA LEU A 231 24.99 15.69 -14.82
C LEU A 231 25.97 14.55 -14.50
N PHE A 232 25.61 13.28 -14.76
CA PHE A 232 26.54 12.15 -14.62
C PHE A 232 27.81 12.34 -15.44
N GLN A 233 27.65 12.73 -16.71
CA GLN A 233 28.78 13.00 -17.62
C GLN A 233 29.65 14.16 -17.10
N ALA A 234 29.03 15.23 -16.62
CA ALA A 234 29.76 16.40 -16.09
C ALA A 234 30.52 16.03 -14.77
N LEU A 235 29.99 15.14 -13.97
CA LEU A 235 30.63 14.60 -12.77
C LEU A 235 31.68 13.52 -13.09
N GLY A 236 31.85 13.14 -14.37
CA GLY A 236 32.75 12.05 -14.75
C GLY A 236 32.35 10.69 -14.18
N ALA A 237 31.08 10.53 -13.83
CA ALA A 237 30.52 9.31 -13.28
C ALA A 237 29.93 8.42 -14.38
N GLU A 238 29.86 7.12 -14.11
CA GLU A 238 29.20 6.16 -15.00
C GLU A 238 27.70 6.43 -15.05
N VAL A 239 27.12 6.50 -16.25
CA VAL A 239 25.68 6.70 -16.44
C VAL A 239 24.96 5.37 -16.21
N PRO A 240 24.03 5.26 -15.25
CA PRO A 240 23.29 4.03 -15.01
C PRO A 240 22.34 3.71 -16.18
N ARG A 241 21.89 2.46 -16.24
CA ARG A 241 20.81 2.05 -17.13
C ARG A 241 19.47 2.52 -16.53
N PHE A 242 18.54 2.94 -17.39
CA PHE A 242 17.23 3.45 -16.96
C PHE A 242 16.11 2.49 -17.32
N ALA A 243 15.09 2.45 -16.45
CA ALA A 243 13.83 1.75 -16.68
C ALA A 243 12.68 2.59 -16.11
N HIS A 244 11.79 3.08 -16.98
CA HIS A 244 10.67 3.92 -16.57
C HIS A 244 9.37 3.15 -16.56
N LEU A 245 8.89 2.85 -15.34
CA LEU A 245 7.66 2.10 -15.07
C LEU A 245 6.42 2.92 -15.49
N PRO A 246 5.41 2.28 -16.08
CA PRO A 246 4.19 2.94 -16.49
C PRO A 246 3.40 3.48 -15.29
N LEU A 247 2.56 4.48 -15.53
CA LEU A 247 1.64 5.01 -14.52
C LEU A 247 0.67 3.94 -14.03
N ILE A 248 0.28 4.04 -12.78
CA ILE A 248 -0.88 3.33 -12.24
C ILE A 248 -2.12 4.19 -12.52
N LEU A 249 -3.12 3.57 -13.10
CA LEU A 249 -4.36 4.21 -13.54
C LEU A 249 -5.54 3.75 -12.68
N ASN A 250 -6.51 4.62 -12.51
CA ASN A 250 -7.84 4.25 -12.01
C ASN A 250 -8.59 3.39 -13.05
N PRO A 251 -9.71 2.73 -12.69
CA PRO A 251 -10.55 1.99 -13.63
C PRO A 251 -11.04 2.85 -14.81
N ASP A 252 -11.22 4.16 -14.62
CA ASP A 252 -11.57 5.13 -15.66
C ASP A 252 -10.37 5.54 -16.54
N ARG A 253 -9.23 4.89 -16.37
CA ARG A 253 -7.94 5.18 -17.03
C ARG A 253 -7.34 6.56 -16.74
N THR A 254 -7.85 7.29 -15.78
CA THR A 254 -7.17 8.49 -15.28
C THR A 254 -6.00 8.13 -14.36
N LYS A 255 -4.98 9.00 -14.27
CA LYS A 255 -3.86 8.79 -13.36
C LYS A 255 -4.37 8.65 -11.92
N MET A 256 -3.98 7.59 -11.25
CA MET A 256 -4.29 7.40 -9.84
C MET A 256 -3.69 8.54 -9.00
N SER A 257 -4.51 9.14 -8.14
CA SER A 257 -4.08 10.27 -7.32
C SER A 257 -4.70 10.23 -5.92
N LYS A 258 -3.97 10.75 -4.93
CA LYS A 258 -4.38 10.84 -3.52
C LYS A 258 -5.75 11.50 -3.28
N ARG A 259 -6.25 12.30 -4.22
CA ARG A 259 -7.52 13.03 -4.08
C ARG A 259 -8.76 12.18 -4.43
N LYS A 260 -8.58 11.12 -5.21
CA LYS A 260 -9.69 10.31 -5.76
C LYS A 260 -9.71 8.87 -5.27
N SER A 261 -8.64 8.37 -4.67
CA SER A 261 -8.48 6.95 -4.35
C SER A 261 -7.68 6.77 -3.06
N GLN A 262 -7.98 5.73 -2.30
CA GLN A 262 -7.11 5.25 -1.24
C GLN A 262 -5.82 4.77 -1.89
N THR A 263 -4.71 5.41 -1.56
CA THR A 263 -3.42 5.15 -2.23
C THR A 263 -2.29 4.88 -1.25
N ALA A 264 -2.50 5.07 0.05
CA ALA A 264 -1.51 4.78 1.08
C ALA A 264 -1.53 3.28 1.43
N ILE A 265 -0.36 2.67 1.57
CA ILE A 265 -0.24 1.26 2.00
C ILE A 265 -0.87 1.07 3.38
N ALA A 266 -0.70 2.02 4.30
CA ALA A 266 -1.29 1.98 5.63
C ALA A 266 -2.83 1.80 5.61
N ASP A 267 -3.54 2.36 4.61
CA ASP A 267 -4.98 2.19 4.47
C ASP A 267 -5.37 0.73 4.19
N TYR A 268 -4.54 -0.01 3.46
CA TYR A 268 -4.76 -1.44 3.16
C TYR A 268 -4.40 -2.31 4.36
N VAL A 269 -3.32 -1.97 5.07
CA VAL A 269 -2.96 -2.62 6.34
C VAL A 269 -4.12 -2.53 7.33
N ALA A 270 -4.67 -1.33 7.52
CA ALA A 270 -5.79 -1.09 8.44
C ALA A 270 -7.08 -1.84 8.04
N GLN A 271 -7.30 -2.08 6.74
CA GLN A 271 -8.42 -2.90 6.26
C GLN A 271 -8.19 -4.42 6.42
N GLY A 272 -6.97 -4.85 6.72
CA GLY A 272 -6.62 -6.26 6.88
C GLY A 272 -6.25 -6.98 5.58
N PHE A 273 -5.69 -6.25 4.61
CA PHE A 273 -4.97 -6.91 3.52
C PHE A 273 -3.68 -7.53 4.05
N VAL A 274 -3.33 -8.70 3.55
CA VAL A 274 -2.09 -9.37 3.94
C VAL A 274 -0.94 -8.95 3.02
N PRO A 275 0.31 -8.85 3.54
CA PRO A 275 1.45 -8.37 2.77
C PRO A 275 1.73 -9.24 1.55
N GLU A 276 1.54 -10.55 1.65
CA GLU A 276 1.72 -11.51 0.55
C GLU A 276 0.82 -11.17 -0.65
N ALA A 277 -0.45 -10.86 -0.38
CA ALA A 277 -1.41 -10.47 -1.43
C ALA A 277 -1.06 -9.13 -2.06
N MET A 278 -0.66 -8.16 -1.22
CA MET A 278 -0.28 -6.84 -1.71
C MET A 278 0.97 -6.90 -2.58
N VAL A 279 1.99 -7.64 -2.19
CA VAL A 279 3.22 -7.87 -2.98
C VAL A 279 2.89 -8.54 -4.30
N ASN A 280 2.13 -9.63 -4.26
CA ASN A 280 1.72 -10.36 -5.46
C ASN A 280 0.93 -9.46 -6.42
N PHE A 281 -0.04 -8.71 -5.93
CA PHE A 281 -0.84 -7.78 -6.73
C PHE A 281 0.02 -6.67 -7.35
N LEU A 282 0.88 -6.03 -6.56
CA LEU A 282 1.77 -4.97 -7.03
C LEU A 282 2.77 -5.47 -8.08
N ALA A 283 3.25 -6.72 -7.95
CA ALA A 283 4.12 -7.32 -8.95
C ALA A 283 3.42 -7.48 -10.29
N LEU A 284 2.18 -7.97 -10.30
CA LEU A 284 1.37 -8.14 -11.51
C LEU A 284 0.83 -6.83 -12.09
N LEU A 285 1.01 -5.71 -11.38
CA LEU A 285 0.53 -4.41 -11.82
C LEU A 285 1.48 -3.77 -12.85
N GLY A 286 1.47 -4.33 -14.06
CA GLY A 286 2.29 -3.89 -15.18
C GLY A 286 3.41 -4.85 -15.58
N TRP A 287 3.57 -5.97 -14.88
CA TRP A 287 4.47 -7.07 -15.25
C TRP A 287 3.68 -8.34 -15.53
N ALA A 288 4.15 -9.17 -16.44
CA ALA A 288 3.57 -10.47 -16.77
C ALA A 288 4.58 -11.59 -16.55
N SER A 289 4.16 -12.66 -15.85
CA SER A 289 4.98 -13.85 -15.61
C SER A 289 5.28 -14.64 -16.89
N GLY A 290 4.45 -14.48 -17.94
CA GLY A 290 4.47 -15.27 -19.15
C GLY A 290 3.69 -16.59 -19.05
N THR A 291 2.97 -16.79 -17.95
CA THR A 291 2.08 -17.92 -17.69
C THR A 291 0.70 -17.40 -17.26
N ASP A 292 -0.30 -18.30 -17.21
CA ASP A 292 -1.65 -17.98 -16.69
C ASP A 292 -1.71 -18.01 -15.15
N GLU A 293 -0.58 -18.23 -14.50
CA GLU A 293 -0.46 -18.26 -13.06
C GLU A 293 -0.54 -16.84 -12.49
N GLU A 294 -1.35 -16.67 -11.43
CA GLU A 294 -1.60 -15.36 -10.84
C GLU A 294 -1.14 -15.25 -9.37
N ILE A 295 -0.82 -16.35 -8.73
CA ILE A 295 -0.46 -16.37 -7.30
C ILE A 295 0.99 -16.78 -7.16
N PHE A 296 1.80 -15.82 -6.71
CA PHE A 296 3.24 -15.95 -6.55
C PHE A 296 3.65 -15.49 -5.16
N SER A 297 4.42 -16.30 -4.47
CA SER A 297 5.19 -15.87 -3.28
C SER A 297 6.27 -14.86 -3.67
N LEU A 298 6.81 -14.15 -2.68
CA LEU A 298 7.91 -13.21 -2.93
C LEU A 298 9.13 -13.92 -3.54
N ASP A 299 9.45 -15.13 -3.08
CA ASP A 299 10.58 -15.90 -3.59
C ASP A 299 10.37 -16.34 -5.06
N GLU A 300 9.16 -16.81 -5.41
CA GLU A 300 8.79 -17.12 -6.79
C GLU A 300 8.81 -15.88 -7.69
N LEU A 301 8.41 -14.73 -7.17
CA LEU A 301 8.53 -13.46 -7.88
C LEU A 301 9.99 -13.10 -8.12
N VAL A 302 10.86 -13.24 -7.14
CA VAL A 302 12.31 -13.02 -7.29
C VAL A 302 12.90 -13.94 -8.37
N GLU A 303 12.53 -15.21 -8.37
CA GLU A 303 13.03 -16.17 -9.36
C GLU A 303 12.59 -15.84 -10.80
N ARG A 304 11.35 -15.37 -10.96
CA ARG A 304 10.72 -15.19 -12.29
C ARG A 304 10.75 -13.77 -12.83
N PHE A 305 11.15 -12.80 -12.00
CA PHE A 305 11.08 -11.39 -12.38
C PHE A 305 12.06 -11.07 -13.50
N ASP A 306 11.53 -10.51 -14.57
CA ASP A 306 12.31 -10.02 -15.72
C ASP A 306 11.81 -8.60 -16.05
N LEU A 307 12.69 -7.63 -15.92
CA LEU A 307 12.38 -6.23 -16.15
C LEU A 307 11.96 -5.94 -17.60
N SER A 308 12.44 -6.76 -18.55
CA SER A 308 12.04 -6.66 -19.97
C SER A 308 10.60 -7.06 -20.24
N ARG A 309 9.95 -7.78 -19.31
CA ARG A 309 8.52 -8.16 -19.38
C ARG A 309 7.58 -7.14 -18.75
N VAL A 310 8.10 -5.99 -18.34
CA VAL A 310 7.26 -4.89 -17.88
C VAL A 310 6.65 -4.19 -19.08
N HIS A 311 5.30 -4.12 -19.11
CA HIS A 311 4.58 -3.44 -20.18
C HIS A 311 4.81 -1.92 -20.12
N SER A 312 4.92 -1.29 -21.28
CA SER A 312 5.05 0.18 -21.35
C SER A 312 3.71 0.92 -21.18
N GLY A 313 2.57 0.26 -21.33
CA GLY A 313 1.24 0.85 -21.14
C GLY A 313 0.85 1.00 -19.67
N GLY A 314 0.02 2.00 -19.36
CA GLY A 314 -0.47 2.22 -17.99
C GLY A 314 -1.21 1.00 -17.42
N ALA A 315 -0.95 0.68 -16.16
CA ALA A 315 -1.54 -0.46 -15.45
C ALA A 315 -2.76 -0.03 -14.65
N VAL A 316 -3.92 -0.64 -14.89
CA VAL A 316 -5.16 -0.32 -14.17
C VAL A 316 -5.17 -1.00 -12.81
N PHE A 317 -5.40 -0.21 -11.76
CA PHE A 317 -5.59 -0.72 -10.41
C PHE A 317 -7.02 -1.25 -10.26
N ASP A 318 -7.14 -2.56 -10.16
CA ASP A 318 -8.41 -3.26 -9.95
C ASP A 318 -8.51 -3.72 -8.49
N ARG A 319 -9.42 -3.09 -7.73
CA ARG A 319 -9.61 -3.39 -6.32
C ARG A 319 -10.27 -4.76 -6.11
N GLU A 320 -11.20 -5.16 -6.95
CA GLU A 320 -11.88 -6.46 -6.83
C GLU A 320 -10.89 -7.60 -7.03
N ARG A 321 -9.97 -7.45 -7.98
CA ARG A 321 -8.88 -8.40 -8.18
C ARG A 321 -7.92 -8.46 -6.98
N LEU A 322 -7.61 -7.32 -6.36
CA LEU A 322 -6.80 -7.29 -5.14
C LEU A 322 -7.51 -8.01 -3.98
N GLU A 323 -8.80 -7.79 -3.77
CA GLU A 323 -9.60 -8.47 -2.74
C GLU A 323 -9.69 -9.98 -3.01
N TRP A 324 -9.86 -10.39 -4.25
CA TRP A 324 -9.82 -11.80 -4.64
C TRP A 324 -8.46 -12.44 -4.33
N LEU A 325 -7.35 -11.80 -4.73
CA LEU A 325 -6.00 -12.26 -4.42
C LEU A 325 -5.79 -12.36 -2.90
N ASN A 326 -6.27 -11.37 -2.15
CA ASN A 326 -6.16 -11.36 -0.71
C ASN A 326 -6.87 -12.56 -0.06
N GLY A 327 -8.09 -12.86 -0.51
CA GLY A 327 -8.81 -14.05 -0.09
C GLY A 327 -8.06 -15.35 -0.45
N GLN A 328 -7.41 -15.42 -1.63
CA GLN A 328 -6.59 -16.57 -2.00
C GLN A 328 -5.37 -16.75 -1.06
N TRP A 329 -4.73 -15.66 -0.66
CA TRP A 329 -3.61 -15.70 0.28
C TRP A 329 -4.06 -16.04 1.71
N ILE A 330 -5.18 -15.49 2.19
CA ILE A 330 -5.75 -15.85 3.49
C ILE A 330 -6.02 -17.37 3.57
N ARG A 331 -6.56 -17.99 2.52
CA ARG A 331 -6.81 -19.43 2.46
C ARG A 331 -5.55 -20.31 2.51
N ARG A 332 -4.39 -19.74 2.21
CA ARG A 332 -3.08 -20.42 2.24
C ARG A 332 -2.36 -20.31 3.58
N LEU A 333 -2.81 -19.42 4.46
CA LEU A 333 -2.24 -19.28 5.80
C LEU A 333 -2.55 -20.52 6.64
N SER A 334 -1.64 -20.90 7.54
CA SER A 334 -1.96 -21.90 8.56
C SER A 334 -3.04 -21.39 9.51
N ALA A 335 -3.73 -22.28 10.20
CA ALA A 335 -4.75 -21.86 11.15
C ALA A 335 -4.18 -21.00 12.28
N GLU A 336 -2.98 -21.33 12.74
CA GLU A 336 -2.26 -20.61 13.79
C GLU A 336 -1.88 -19.20 13.33
N ASP A 337 -1.24 -19.07 12.15
CA ASP A 337 -0.83 -17.77 11.59
C ASP A 337 -2.06 -16.88 11.33
N LEU A 338 -3.13 -17.47 10.77
CA LEU A 338 -4.37 -16.72 10.56
C LEU A 338 -5.01 -16.28 11.87
N ALA A 339 -5.06 -17.15 12.89
CA ALA A 339 -5.59 -16.79 14.20
C ALA A 339 -4.82 -15.63 14.83
N GLU A 340 -3.49 -15.65 14.80
CA GLU A 340 -2.63 -14.55 15.30
C GLU A 340 -2.92 -13.23 14.58
N ARG A 341 -3.03 -13.26 13.26
CA ARG A 341 -3.31 -12.07 12.43
C ARG A 341 -4.73 -11.53 12.63
N LEU A 342 -5.71 -12.36 13.01
CA LEU A 342 -7.09 -11.95 13.24
C LEU A 342 -7.33 -11.27 14.59
N VAL A 343 -6.51 -11.60 15.62
CA VAL A 343 -6.66 -11.04 16.98
C VAL A 343 -6.79 -9.53 17.01
N PRO A 344 -5.89 -8.72 16.39
CA PRO A 344 -5.98 -7.27 16.47
C PRO A 344 -7.24 -6.71 15.82
N PHE A 345 -7.68 -7.24 14.69
CA PHE A 345 -8.88 -6.78 13.98
C PHE A 345 -10.15 -7.07 14.77
N LEU A 346 -10.26 -8.28 15.34
CA LEU A 346 -11.39 -8.61 16.17
C LEU A 346 -11.39 -7.80 17.47
N ALA A 347 -10.22 -7.57 18.07
CA ALA A 347 -10.11 -6.76 19.29
C ALA A 347 -10.57 -5.31 19.05
N GLU A 348 -10.19 -4.71 17.93
CA GLU A 348 -10.63 -3.36 17.54
C GLU A 348 -12.14 -3.32 17.31
N HIS A 349 -12.69 -4.28 16.56
CA HIS A 349 -14.13 -4.38 16.32
C HIS A 349 -14.92 -4.51 17.63
N LEU A 350 -14.50 -5.40 18.52
CA LEU A 350 -15.14 -5.60 19.82
C LEU A 350 -15.00 -4.39 20.74
N ALA A 351 -13.90 -3.63 20.68
CA ALA A 351 -13.74 -2.40 21.43
C ALA A 351 -14.79 -1.36 21.03
N VAL A 352 -15.08 -1.24 19.72
CA VAL A 352 -16.14 -0.36 19.20
C VAL A 352 -17.52 -0.82 19.70
N LEU A 353 -17.82 -2.13 19.66
CA LEU A 353 -19.07 -2.66 20.19
C LEU A 353 -19.21 -2.42 21.70
N GLY A 354 -18.14 -2.63 22.47
CA GLY A 354 -18.13 -2.37 23.90
C GLY A 354 -18.35 -0.90 24.25
N ALA A 355 -17.75 0.02 23.49
CA ALA A 355 -17.98 1.46 23.64
C ALA A 355 -19.43 1.87 23.32
N ASN A 356 -20.13 1.11 22.46
CA ASN A 356 -21.54 1.28 22.13
C ASN A 356 -22.48 0.53 23.08
N GLY A 357 -21.98 -0.01 24.20
CA GLY A 357 -22.78 -0.62 25.26
C GLY A 357 -22.92 -2.14 25.19
N ALA A 358 -22.30 -2.82 24.23
CA ALA A 358 -22.31 -4.28 24.19
C ALA A 358 -21.51 -4.86 25.36
N ARG A 359 -22.06 -5.86 26.07
CA ARG A 359 -21.37 -6.60 27.12
C ARG A 359 -20.54 -7.71 26.49
N LEU A 360 -19.21 -7.61 26.65
CA LEU A 360 -18.28 -8.63 26.16
C LEU A 360 -18.17 -9.77 27.16
N VAL A 361 -18.22 -11.01 26.69
CA VAL A 361 -18.12 -12.24 27.51
C VAL A 361 -16.84 -13.02 27.29
N ARG A 362 -16.11 -12.69 26.18
CA ARG A 362 -14.81 -13.29 25.84
C ARG A 362 -13.85 -12.20 25.37
N ARG A 363 -12.56 -12.49 25.47
CA ARG A 363 -11.51 -11.68 24.85
C ARG A 363 -11.02 -12.36 23.57
N PRO A 364 -10.68 -11.61 22.52
CA PRO A 364 -10.12 -12.19 21.31
C PRO A 364 -8.65 -12.56 21.52
N THR A 365 -8.40 -13.79 21.93
CA THR A 365 -7.06 -14.39 22.00
C THR A 365 -6.89 -15.43 20.91
N VAL A 366 -5.65 -15.84 20.65
CA VAL A 366 -5.35 -16.86 19.64
C VAL A 366 -6.12 -18.16 19.97
N GLU A 367 -6.15 -18.57 21.24
CA GLU A 367 -6.84 -19.77 21.70
C GLU A 367 -8.36 -19.73 21.44
N GLU A 368 -8.98 -18.55 21.54
CA GLU A 368 -10.41 -18.37 21.28
C GLU A 368 -10.73 -18.27 19.78
N ILE A 369 -9.79 -17.80 18.96
CA ILE A 369 -9.99 -17.64 17.52
C ILE A 369 -9.61 -18.89 16.74
N LEU A 370 -8.57 -19.62 17.15
CA LEU A 370 -8.06 -20.78 16.44
C LEU A 370 -9.15 -21.83 16.10
N PRO A 371 -10.07 -22.20 17.01
CA PRO A 371 -11.17 -23.10 16.69
C PRO A 371 -12.18 -22.53 15.68
N LEU A 372 -12.22 -21.20 15.50
CA LEU A 372 -13.11 -20.51 14.57
C LEU A 372 -12.54 -20.39 13.16
N VAL A 373 -11.22 -20.56 13.00
CA VAL A 373 -10.55 -20.42 11.70
C VAL A 373 -11.20 -21.25 10.59
N PRO A 374 -11.51 -22.55 10.78
CA PRO A 374 -12.17 -23.36 9.75
C PRO A 374 -13.53 -22.81 9.29
N LEU A 375 -14.22 -22.07 10.18
CA LEU A 375 -15.54 -21.50 9.90
C LEU A 375 -15.46 -20.21 9.06
N VAL A 376 -14.36 -19.47 9.13
CA VAL A 376 -14.25 -18.11 8.60
C VAL A 376 -13.25 -17.99 7.46
N GLN A 377 -12.19 -18.79 7.41
CA GLN A 377 -11.06 -18.65 6.49
C GLN A 377 -11.49 -18.53 5.02
N GLU A 378 -12.41 -19.39 4.57
CA GLU A 378 -12.94 -19.41 3.20
C GLU A 378 -13.82 -18.18 2.87
N ARG A 379 -14.25 -17.43 3.90
CA ARG A 379 -15.22 -16.34 3.81
C ARG A 379 -14.59 -14.95 3.96
N LEU A 380 -13.32 -14.91 4.37
CA LEU A 380 -12.61 -13.66 4.62
C LEU A 380 -12.03 -13.07 3.32
N PRO A 381 -12.57 -11.97 2.80
CA PRO A 381 -11.91 -11.22 1.74
C PRO A 381 -10.72 -10.41 2.27
N VAL A 382 -10.82 -9.92 3.52
CA VAL A 382 -9.80 -9.18 4.28
C VAL A 382 -9.90 -9.57 5.75
N LEU A 383 -8.81 -9.44 6.51
CA LEU A 383 -8.80 -9.80 7.93
C LEU A 383 -9.77 -8.94 8.76
N GLY A 384 -9.95 -7.68 8.38
CA GLY A 384 -10.88 -6.77 9.05
C GLY A 384 -12.36 -7.21 9.03
N ALA A 385 -12.72 -8.11 8.11
CA ALA A 385 -14.09 -8.63 8.04
C ALA A 385 -14.43 -9.68 9.13
N ILE A 386 -13.44 -10.08 9.97
CA ILE A 386 -13.65 -11.10 11.01
C ILE A 386 -14.75 -10.70 12.00
N GLY A 387 -14.82 -9.44 12.40
CA GLY A 387 -15.85 -8.95 13.33
C GLY A 387 -17.25 -9.26 12.85
N ASP A 388 -17.52 -8.97 11.57
CA ASP A 388 -18.84 -9.22 10.96
C ASP A 388 -19.21 -10.70 10.88
N LEU A 389 -18.24 -11.60 10.97
CA LEU A 389 -18.48 -13.03 10.91
C LEU A 389 -18.69 -13.68 12.28
N VAL A 390 -18.02 -13.17 13.36
CA VAL A 390 -17.96 -13.92 14.63
C VAL A 390 -18.20 -13.08 15.89
N ASP A 391 -18.42 -11.76 15.83
CA ASP A 391 -18.56 -10.90 17.01
C ASP A 391 -19.67 -11.38 17.98
N PHE A 392 -20.75 -11.97 17.45
CA PHE A 392 -21.82 -12.56 18.25
C PHE A 392 -21.33 -13.68 19.20
N LEU A 393 -20.17 -14.29 18.94
CA LEU A 393 -19.57 -15.25 19.85
C LEU A 393 -18.91 -14.58 21.07
N PHE A 394 -18.62 -13.29 20.99
CA PHE A 394 -17.87 -12.52 21.98
C PHE A 394 -18.74 -11.55 22.79
N VAL A 395 -19.99 -11.33 22.39
CA VAL A 395 -20.96 -10.51 23.12
C VAL A 395 -21.97 -11.39 23.88
N ASP A 396 -22.51 -10.87 24.99
CA ASP A 396 -23.50 -11.58 25.80
C ASP A 396 -24.79 -11.79 25.00
N GLU A 397 -25.41 -10.68 24.61
CA GLU A 397 -26.61 -10.66 23.79
C GLU A 397 -26.34 -9.90 22.50
N PRO A 398 -26.35 -10.56 21.34
CA PRO A 398 -26.26 -9.85 20.08
C PRO A 398 -27.55 -9.06 19.85
N PRO A 399 -27.49 -7.85 19.27
CA PRO A 399 -28.68 -7.13 18.89
C PRO A 399 -29.46 -7.95 17.85
N VAL A 400 -30.64 -8.37 18.16
CA VAL A 400 -31.53 -9.11 17.25
C VAL A 400 -32.56 -8.16 16.69
N ASP A 401 -32.52 -7.93 15.38
CA ASP A 401 -33.65 -7.29 14.69
C ASP A 401 -34.80 -8.30 14.64
N PRO A 402 -35.91 -7.99 15.31
CA PRO A 402 -37.05 -8.90 15.34
C PRO A 402 -37.67 -9.19 13.97
N ALA A 403 -37.45 -8.33 12.98
CA ALA A 403 -37.88 -8.58 11.61
C ALA A 403 -37.08 -9.71 10.95
N LEU A 404 -35.84 -9.95 11.40
CA LEU A 404 -34.99 -11.05 10.91
C LEU A 404 -35.37 -12.42 11.50
N LEU A 405 -36.08 -12.44 12.67
CA LEU A 405 -36.49 -13.70 13.29
C LEU A 405 -37.50 -14.46 12.44
N VAL A 406 -38.35 -13.73 11.70
CA VAL A 406 -39.43 -14.32 10.92
C VAL A 406 -38.99 -14.60 9.49
N PRO A 407 -38.78 -15.87 9.10
CA PRO A 407 -38.44 -16.21 7.70
C PRO A 407 -39.54 -15.74 6.74
N ARG A 408 -39.16 -15.39 5.50
CA ARG A 408 -40.08 -14.83 4.50
C ARG A 408 -41.35 -15.65 4.23
N ARG A 409 -41.33 -16.96 4.50
CA ARG A 409 -42.46 -17.88 4.24
C ARG A 409 -43.23 -18.22 5.50
N TRP A 410 -42.81 -17.68 6.64
CA TRP A 410 -43.44 -17.96 7.95
C TRP A 410 -44.10 -16.68 8.46
N ASP A 411 -44.99 -16.85 9.37
CA ASP A 411 -45.52 -15.81 10.25
C ASP A 411 -44.89 -15.93 11.65
N ALA A 412 -45.24 -15.02 12.53
CA ALA A 412 -44.69 -14.95 13.87
C ALA A 412 -45.09 -16.19 14.71
N ASP A 413 -46.31 -16.70 14.54
CA ASP A 413 -46.80 -17.88 15.25
C ASP A 413 -46.06 -19.16 14.82
N THR A 414 -45.89 -19.34 13.51
CA THR A 414 -45.10 -20.46 12.96
C THR A 414 -43.65 -20.39 13.40
N THR A 415 -43.07 -19.17 13.42
CA THR A 415 -41.71 -18.98 13.90
C THR A 415 -41.56 -19.29 15.37
N LEU A 416 -42.50 -18.85 16.20
CA LEU A 416 -42.52 -19.15 17.63
C LEU A 416 -42.52 -20.68 17.86
N ARG A 417 -43.46 -21.40 17.24
CA ARG A 417 -43.55 -22.85 17.34
C ARG A 417 -42.27 -23.53 16.84
N GLY A 418 -41.70 -23.04 15.75
CA GLY A 418 -40.44 -23.58 15.19
C GLY A 418 -39.27 -23.43 16.15
N LEU A 419 -39.11 -22.25 16.77
CA LEU A 419 -38.03 -22.00 17.74
C LEU A 419 -38.24 -22.79 19.05
N GLU A 420 -39.48 -22.93 19.56
CA GLU A 420 -39.79 -23.73 20.74
C GLU A 420 -39.45 -25.21 20.52
N ALA A 421 -39.86 -25.76 19.37
CA ALA A 421 -39.57 -27.15 19.01
C ALA A 421 -38.04 -27.37 18.78
N ALA A 422 -37.35 -26.43 18.09
CA ALA A 422 -35.90 -26.48 17.90
C ALA A 422 -35.16 -26.42 19.23
N ARG A 423 -35.57 -25.53 20.15
CA ARG A 423 -34.99 -25.40 21.49
C ARG A 423 -35.06 -26.72 22.25
N SER A 424 -36.25 -27.33 22.25
CA SER A 424 -36.46 -28.62 22.94
C SER A 424 -35.64 -29.77 22.33
N THR A 425 -35.51 -29.76 21.00
CA THR A 425 -34.68 -30.74 20.28
C THR A 425 -33.20 -30.56 20.63
N ILE A 426 -32.68 -29.33 20.61
CA ILE A 426 -31.29 -29.04 20.96
C ILE A 426 -31.01 -29.38 22.43
N GLU A 427 -31.96 -29.09 23.34
CA GLU A 427 -31.82 -29.42 24.75
C GLU A 427 -31.74 -30.95 25.00
N ALA A 428 -32.51 -31.73 24.25
CA ALA A 428 -32.53 -33.18 24.37
C ALA A 428 -31.23 -33.82 23.82
N GLN A 429 -30.80 -33.42 22.65
CA GLN A 429 -29.58 -33.94 22.00
C GLN A 429 -28.31 -33.60 22.76
N GLY A 430 -28.14 -32.39 23.24
CA GLY A 430 -26.95 -31.91 23.92
C GLY A 430 -26.65 -32.55 25.28
N ARG A 431 -27.40 -33.61 25.69
CA ARG A 431 -27.08 -34.39 26.89
C ARG A 431 -26.05 -35.50 26.64
N VAL A 432 -25.84 -35.89 25.37
CA VAL A 432 -24.91 -36.97 24.98
C VAL A 432 -23.64 -36.37 24.40
N SER A 433 -23.77 -35.54 23.40
CA SER A 433 -22.70 -34.73 22.83
C SER A 433 -23.28 -33.46 22.16
N TYR A 434 -22.44 -32.49 21.77
CA TYR A 434 -22.88 -31.24 21.17
C TYR A 434 -22.00 -30.94 19.96
N GLU A 435 -22.14 -31.77 18.92
CA GLU A 435 -21.39 -31.73 17.69
C GLU A 435 -22.30 -31.36 16.50
N ALA A 436 -21.73 -30.77 15.45
CA ALA A 436 -22.50 -30.24 14.32
C ALA A 436 -23.37 -31.30 13.62
N ASP A 437 -22.79 -32.47 13.33
CA ASP A 437 -23.49 -33.58 12.67
C ASP A 437 -24.64 -34.17 13.51
N GLU A 438 -24.51 -34.13 14.84
CA GLU A 438 -25.54 -34.62 15.75
C GLU A 438 -26.69 -33.63 15.94
N LEU A 439 -26.50 -32.37 15.70
CA LEU A 439 -27.54 -31.34 15.73
C LEU A 439 -28.30 -31.26 14.40
N GLU A 440 -27.64 -31.48 13.27
CA GLU A 440 -28.27 -31.32 11.95
C GLU A 440 -29.37 -32.35 11.68
N GLY A 441 -29.10 -33.63 11.93
CA GLY A 441 -30.04 -34.72 11.68
C GLY A 441 -31.39 -34.54 12.38
N PRO A 442 -31.43 -34.39 13.71
CA PRO A 442 -32.64 -34.15 14.46
C PRO A 442 -33.44 -32.90 14.08
N LEU A 443 -32.74 -31.79 13.78
CA LEU A 443 -33.39 -30.54 13.33
C LEU A 443 -34.00 -30.67 11.92
N ARG A 444 -33.40 -31.45 11.04
CA ARG A 444 -33.97 -31.78 9.72
C ARG A 444 -35.22 -32.70 9.89
N ALA A 445 -35.16 -33.68 10.78
CA ALA A 445 -36.29 -34.55 11.09
C ALA A 445 -37.45 -33.74 11.67
N LEU A 446 -37.19 -32.85 12.62
CA LEU A 446 -38.17 -31.92 13.18
C LEU A 446 -38.86 -31.08 12.07
N ALA A 447 -38.10 -30.51 11.15
CA ALA A 447 -38.68 -29.73 10.05
C ALA A 447 -39.60 -30.62 9.18
N ALA A 448 -39.21 -31.85 8.88
CA ALA A 448 -40.01 -32.79 8.10
C ALA A 448 -41.30 -33.20 8.81
N GLU A 449 -41.25 -33.45 10.11
CA GLU A 449 -42.42 -33.82 10.94
C GLU A 449 -43.50 -32.72 10.91
N HIS A 450 -43.08 -31.48 10.94
CA HIS A 450 -43.99 -30.32 10.91
C HIS A 450 -44.33 -29.82 9.50
N GLY A 451 -43.80 -30.46 8.45
CA GLY A 451 -43.98 -30.04 7.06
C GLY A 451 -43.28 -28.70 6.71
N TRP A 452 -42.30 -28.30 7.49
CA TRP A 452 -41.51 -27.07 7.26
C TRP A 452 -40.37 -27.34 6.30
N LYS A 453 -39.97 -26.30 5.56
CA LYS A 453 -38.68 -26.35 4.84
C LYS A 453 -37.52 -26.18 5.82
N PRO A 454 -36.54 -27.10 5.84
CA PRO A 454 -35.40 -27.00 6.75
C PRO A 454 -34.70 -25.64 6.73
N GLY A 455 -34.60 -25.02 5.55
CA GLY A 455 -33.96 -23.70 5.41
C GLY A 455 -34.69 -22.58 6.14
N ASP A 456 -36.03 -22.63 6.27
CA ASP A 456 -36.78 -21.63 7.01
C ASP A 456 -36.58 -21.80 8.53
N LEU A 457 -36.59 -23.03 9.04
CA LEU A 457 -36.26 -23.33 10.43
C LEU A 457 -34.82 -22.90 10.77
N PHE A 458 -33.87 -23.28 9.92
CA PHE A 458 -32.45 -22.95 10.13
C PHE A 458 -32.20 -21.43 10.08
N MET A 459 -32.96 -20.70 9.24
CA MET A 459 -32.90 -19.24 9.22
C MET A 459 -33.41 -18.63 10.54
N ALA A 460 -34.52 -19.12 11.07
CA ALA A 460 -35.05 -18.64 12.35
C ALA A 460 -34.09 -18.91 13.50
N ILE A 461 -33.51 -20.12 13.58
CA ILE A 461 -32.49 -20.47 14.58
C ILE A 461 -31.26 -19.53 14.42
N ARG A 462 -30.76 -19.38 13.21
CA ARG A 462 -29.61 -18.50 12.92
C ARG A 462 -29.85 -17.06 13.39
N ALA A 463 -30.99 -16.46 13.02
CA ALA A 463 -31.35 -15.12 13.45
C ALA A 463 -31.44 -15.01 14.97
N ALA A 464 -32.04 -16.01 15.63
CA ALA A 464 -32.17 -16.03 17.08
C ALA A 464 -30.82 -16.08 17.82
N VAL A 465 -29.87 -16.87 17.33
CA VAL A 465 -28.60 -17.10 18.05
C VAL A 465 -27.48 -16.10 17.65
N THR A 466 -27.56 -15.52 16.45
CA THR A 466 -26.51 -14.63 15.94
C THR A 466 -26.96 -13.18 15.76
N GLY A 467 -28.26 -12.90 15.75
CA GLY A 467 -28.82 -11.58 15.38
C GLY A 467 -28.76 -11.28 13.88
N ARG A 468 -28.41 -12.26 13.02
CA ARG A 468 -28.10 -12.05 11.60
C ARG A 468 -28.76 -13.09 10.69
N SER A 469 -29.02 -12.70 9.44
CA SER A 469 -29.48 -13.61 8.39
C SER A 469 -28.33 -14.41 7.74
N VAL A 470 -27.10 -13.93 7.85
CA VAL A 470 -25.88 -14.56 7.31
C VAL A 470 -24.85 -14.74 8.44
N SER A 471 -24.31 -15.93 8.57
CA SER A 471 -23.25 -16.31 9.52
C SER A 471 -22.43 -17.46 8.94
N PRO A 472 -21.36 -17.92 9.57
CA PRO A 472 -20.74 -19.20 9.27
C PRO A 472 -21.76 -20.37 9.29
N PRO A 473 -21.43 -21.61 8.90
CA PRO A 473 -22.36 -22.72 8.87
C PRO A 473 -23.09 -22.85 10.21
N LEU A 474 -24.42 -23.05 10.17
CA LEU A 474 -25.26 -22.92 11.35
C LEU A 474 -24.86 -23.88 12.49
N PHE A 475 -24.65 -25.16 12.18
CA PHE A 475 -24.40 -26.17 13.22
C PHE A 475 -23.03 -25.96 13.87
N ASP A 476 -22.00 -25.67 13.09
CA ASP A 476 -20.67 -25.27 13.60
C ASP A 476 -20.76 -24.00 14.45
N THR A 477 -21.60 -23.03 14.04
CA THR A 477 -21.89 -21.83 14.83
C THR A 477 -22.51 -22.16 16.18
N LEU A 478 -23.47 -23.09 16.24
CA LEU A 478 -24.08 -23.57 17.50
C LEU A 478 -23.04 -24.20 18.40
N VAL A 479 -22.17 -25.06 17.84
CA VAL A 479 -21.08 -25.70 18.57
C VAL A 479 -20.12 -24.65 19.14
N ALA A 480 -19.66 -23.69 18.33
CA ALA A 480 -18.78 -22.63 18.77
C ALA A 480 -19.39 -21.71 19.84
N LEU A 481 -20.70 -21.46 19.76
CA LEU A 481 -21.44 -20.70 20.78
C LEU A 481 -21.58 -21.49 22.10
N GLY A 482 -21.65 -22.79 22.01
CA GLY A 482 -21.90 -23.71 23.12
C GLY A 482 -23.37 -23.84 23.47
N ARG A 483 -23.74 -25.01 24.03
CA ARG A 483 -25.14 -25.39 24.33
C ARG A 483 -25.85 -24.36 25.21
N GLY A 484 -25.21 -23.94 26.32
CA GLY A 484 -25.83 -23.01 27.28
C GLY A 484 -26.28 -21.71 26.61
N ARG A 485 -25.37 -21.03 25.95
CA ARG A 485 -25.64 -19.75 25.27
C ARG A 485 -26.60 -19.93 24.09
N THR A 486 -26.57 -21.06 23.40
CA THR A 486 -27.57 -21.37 22.35
C THR A 486 -28.98 -21.41 22.91
N LEU A 487 -29.19 -22.11 24.02
CA LEU A 487 -30.51 -22.20 24.66
C LEU A 487 -30.98 -20.86 25.23
N GLU A 488 -30.09 -20.11 25.90
CA GLU A 488 -30.38 -18.78 26.44
C GLU A 488 -30.87 -17.82 25.34
N ARG A 489 -30.17 -17.80 24.17
CA ARG A 489 -30.55 -16.94 23.05
C ARG A 489 -31.82 -17.36 22.35
N LEU A 490 -32.08 -18.66 22.26
CA LEU A 490 -33.37 -19.15 21.77
C LEU A 490 -34.49 -18.75 22.71
N ASP A 491 -34.30 -18.86 24.04
CA ASP A 491 -35.28 -18.43 25.04
C ASP A 491 -35.58 -16.92 24.94
N ALA A 492 -34.55 -16.11 24.77
CA ALA A 492 -34.71 -14.67 24.57
C ALA A 492 -35.47 -14.32 23.27
N ALA A 493 -35.17 -15.00 22.16
CA ALA A 493 -35.88 -14.81 20.89
C ALA A 493 -37.35 -15.25 20.98
N ILE A 494 -37.62 -16.38 21.66
CA ILE A 494 -38.98 -16.88 21.93
C ILE A 494 -39.76 -15.87 22.77
N ALA A 495 -39.18 -15.33 23.84
CA ALA A 495 -39.79 -14.30 24.67
C ALA A 495 -40.15 -13.05 23.87
N SER A 496 -39.20 -12.53 23.05
CA SER A 496 -39.44 -11.39 22.20
C SER A 496 -40.56 -11.57 21.17
N LEU A 497 -40.68 -12.77 20.60
CA LEU A 497 -41.81 -13.09 19.69
C LEU A 497 -43.14 -13.17 20.41
N ARG A 498 -43.20 -13.74 21.63
CA ARG A 498 -44.45 -13.82 22.44
C ARG A 498 -45.00 -12.45 22.82
N GLU A 499 -44.14 -11.49 23.13
CA GLU A 499 -44.52 -10.11 23.43
C GLU A 499 -45.22 -9.39 22.25
N ARG A 500 -44.98 -9.86 21.03
CA ARG A 500 -45.48 -9.25 19.77
C ARG A 500 -46.76 -9.93 19.24
N LEU A 501 -47.00 -11.15 19.67
CA LEU A 501 -48.25 -11.83 19.34
C LEU A 501 -49.39 -11.24 20.20
N PRO A 502 -50.55 -10.90 19.64
CA PRO A 502 -51.67 -10.45 20.42
C PRO A 502 -52.01 -11.54 21.44
N ALA A 503 -52.31 -11.12 22.68
CA ALA A 503 -52.77 -12.04 23.70
C ALA A 503 -54.01 -12.80 23.17
N ALA A 504 -53.94 -14.12 23.14
CA ALA A 504 -55.01 -15.01 22.66
C ALA A 504 -56.25 -14.91 23.48
#